data_e33527f6a4471737a4f457a8bd052e11
#
_entry.id   e33527f6a4471737a4f457a8bd052e11
#
_cell.length_a   1.000
_cell.length_b   1.000
_cell.length_c   1.000
_cell.angle_alpha   90.00
_cell.angle_beta   90.00
_cell.angle_gamma   90.00
#
_symmetry.space_group_name_H-M   'P 1'
#
loop_
_entity.id
_entity.type
_entity.pdbx_description
1 polymer ?
#
loop_
_entity_poly.entity_id
_entity_poly.type
_entity_poly.pdbx_seq_one_letter_code
_entity_poly.pdbx_strand_id
1 'polypeptide(L)'
;MPAICFSHVSFSYTSDPLLENISLTVSDRERVCVVGPNGSGKSTLLRLATGELSPDHGTVSVPGQHGPQTADSEESTATSIEGYLDAVCAETLETLDRFERMSEAIAQAGAETGSLAEEYDSLLTRLESLEAWNLPARRAEALAGLGLGQVDTGRLVSSLSPGQRARLELTALLLSAGQALVLDEPTNHLDAGSSSYLSEMMVSWPGPVLFSSHDRAFIDEVATAVVDLDTAPWQALATASGDSGPMGAYRCAGRYSEYLVEKAYARSSHRSLHQRQQEQRRKLARHRRDSEIVGHSGAAPRTEARIARKFYADRAQRVSTRRQTQDDRRLEALADTEVRRPRSYELRLRLTEPASRRGTVVSARSAAVPGRLAPVTVDVMAGEHLLVTGVNGSGKSTLLTWLGRRSAPTEDSSGSLTVSGSVFWIPQHLPVLGDPGLDEDVWVEGIGDRGQGALHPRLWNRPLSELSDGNQRRAQLALAAAAGPEVLVVDEPTNYLDLDALEMLETALRSWTGTLIVASHDRWLIEHWWGRRLHLR
;
A
#
# COMPACT_ATOMS: atom_id res chain seq x y z
N MET A 1 -29.62 -1.94 7.86
CA MET A 1 -28.33 -2.61 8.08
C MET A 1 -27.27 -1.53 8.14
N PRO A 2 -26.39 -1.55 9.12
CA PRO A 2 -25.32 -0.56 9.20
C PRO A 2 -24.41 -0.67 7.96
N ALA A 3 -24.04 0.45 7.38
CA ALA A 3 -23.14 0.50 6.24
C ALA A 3 -22.32 1.78 6.26
N ILE A 4 -21.03 1.69 5.89
CA ILE A 4 -20.22 2.86 5.60
C ILE A 4 -20.56 3.29 4.17
N CYS A 5 -21.02 4.52 3.99
CA CYS A 5 -21.42 5.03 2.69
C CYS A 5 -20.70 6.33 2.36
N PHE A 6 -20.04 6.35 1.20
CA PHE A 6 -19.53 7.54 0.54
C PHE A 6 -20.38 7.79 -0.70
N SER A 7 -20.96 8.99 -0.83
CA SER A 7 -21.80 9.38 -1.94
C SER A 7 -21.21 10.60 -2.65
N HIS A 8 -20.61 10.39 -3.82
CA HIS A 8 -20.01 11.43 -4.67
C HIS A 8 -19.00 12.32 -3.93
N VAL A 9 -18.18 11.72 -3.08
CA VAL A 9 -17.24 12.42 -2.20
C VAL A 9 -16.05 12.94 -3.00
N SER A 10 -15.75 14.23 -2.84
CA SER A 10 -14.53 14.88 -3.36
C SER A 10 -13.85 15.64 -2.23
N PHE A 11 -12.52 15.66 -2.25
CA PHE A 11 -11.71 16.33 -1.24
C PHE A 11 -10.38 16.81 -1.81
N SER A 12 -9.94 18.01 -1.38
CA SER A 12 -8.71 18.66 -1.80
C SER A 12 -7.97 19.27 -0.61
N TYR A 13 -6.66 19.13 -0.53
CA TYR A 13 -5.83 19.93 0.40
C TYR A 13 -5.36 21.24 -0.25
N THR A 14 -5.36 21.29 -1.58
CA THR A 14 -4.89 22.42 -2.41
C THR A 14 -5.89 22.65 -3.53
N SER A 15 -5.51 23.42 -4.56
CA SER A 15 -6.35 23.64 -5.75
C SER A 15 -6.60 22.36 -6.58
N ASP A 16 -5.74 21.35 -6.45
CA ASP A 16 -5.86 20.10 -7.18
C ASP A 16 -6.61 19.05 -6.32
N PRO A 17 -7.67 18.40 -6.87
CA PRO A 17 -8.42 17.40 -6.13
C PRO A 17 -7.56 16.16 -5.85
N LEU A 18 -7.57 15.70 -4.59
CA LEU A 18 -6.92 14.45 -4.19
C LEU A 18 -7.87 13.26 -4.36
N LEU A 19 -9.11 13.43 -3.93
CA LEU A 19 -10.19 12.46 -4.13
C LEU A 19 -11.27 13.14 -5.00
N GLU A 20 -11.73 12.44 -6.03
CA GLU A 20 -12.70 12.99 -6.98
C GLU A 20 -13.84 11.98 -7.19
N ASN A 21 -15.06 12.40 -6.85
CA ASN A 21 -16.29 11.63 -7.09
C ASN A 21 -16.26 10.18 -6.56
N ILE A 22 -15.78 9.98 -5.32
CA ILE A 22 -15.76 8.66 -4.69
C ILE A 22 -17.18 8.27 -4.27
N SER A 23 -17.65 7.13 -4.79
CA SER A 23 -18.87 6.49 -4.33
C SER A 23 -18.55 5.05 -3.93
N LEU A 24 -18.74 4.73 -2.65
CA LEU A 24 -18.38 3.44 -2.06
C LEU A 24 -19.37 3.09 -0.97
N THR A 25 -19.81 1.84 -0.93
CA THR A 25 -20.60 1.29 0.16
C THR A 25 -19.90 0.06 0.72
N VAL A 26 -19.76 0.01 2.04
CA VAL A 26 -19.27 -1.16 2.79
C VAL A 26 -20.38 -1.63 3.69
N SER A 27 -20.92 -2.80 3.42
CA SER A 27 -22.06 -3.39 4.13
C SER A 27 -21.60 -4.19 5.35
N ASP A 28 -22.57 -4.63 6.18
CA ASP A 28 -22.30 -5.55 7.30
C ASP A 28 -21.46 -6.74 6.86
N ARG A 29 -20.51 -7.11 7.70
CA ARG A 29 -19.56 -8.22 7.48
C ARG A 29 -18.69 -8.09 6.23
N GLU A 30 -18.78 -6.99 5.50
CA GLU A 30 -17.81 -6.69 4.46
C GLU A 30 -16.54 -6.09 5.07
N ARG A 31 -15.41 -6.55 4.59
CA ARG A 31 -14.09 -6.06 4.96
C ARG A 31 -13.41 -5.55 3.69
N VAL A 32 -13.45 -4.23 3.53
CA VAL A 32 -12.96 -3.57 2.31
C VAL A 32 -11.59 -2.97 2.58
N CYS A 33 -10.60 -3.43 1.83
CA CYS A 33 -9.27 -2.86 1.85
C CYS A 33 -9.13 -1.77 0.79
N VAL A 34 -8.68 -0.58 1.20
CA VAL A 34 -8.36 0.52 0.29
C VAL A 34 -6.89 0.42 -0.10
N VAL A 35 -6.63 0.27 -1.39
CA VAL A 35 -5.28 0.18 -1.96
C VAL A 35 -5.02 1.32 -2.94
N GLY A 36 -3.77 1.53 -3.29
CA GLY A 36 -3.33 2.54 -4.25
C GLY A 36 -1.93 3.03 -3.94
N PRO A 37 -1.31 3.77 -4.86
CA PRO A 37 0.03 4.33 -4.67
C PRO A 37 0.14 5.24 -3.44
N ASN A 38 1.36 5.47 -2.97
CA ASN A 38 1.59 6.47 -1.93
C ASN A 38 1.13 7.85 -2.42
N GLY A 39 0.37 8.56 -1.57
CA GLY A 39 -0.22 9.85 -1.92
C GLY A 39 -1.52 9.78 -2.73
N SER A 40 -2.12 8.61 -2.95
CA SER A 40 -3.41 8.47 -3.66
C SER A 40 -4.64 8.85 -2.83
N GLY A 41 -4.47 9.18 -1.54
CA GLY A 41 -5.57 9.58 -0.68
C GLY A 41 -6.16 8.48 0.20
N LYS A 42 -5.49 7.33 0.39
CA LYS A 42 -5.96 6.23 1.27
C LYS A 42 -6.28 6.74 2.67
N SER A 43 -5.29 7.29 3.37
CA SER A 43 -5.47 7.85 4.72
C SER A 43 -6.49 8.99 4.76
N THR A 44 -6.56 9.80 3.70
CA THR A 44 -7.56 10.88 3.59
C THR A 44 -8.97 10.31 3.51
N LEU A 45 -9.18 9.24 2.72
CA LEU A 45 -10.48 8.57 2.63
C LEU A 45 -10.90 7.98 3.99
N LEU A 46 -9.96 7.37 4.72
CA LEU A 46 -10.21 6.84 6.05
C LEU A 46 -10.51 7.95 7.08
N ARG A 47 -9.79 9.09 7.04
CA ARG A 47 -10.05 10.25 7.88
C ARG A 47 -11.40 10.93 7.59
N LEU A 48 -11.87 10.87 6.35
CA LEU A 48 -13.22 11.28 6.00
C LEU A 48 -14.25 10.31 6.59
N ALA A 49 -13.95 9.01 6.64
CA ALA A 49 -14.79 8.01 7.29
C ALA A 49 -14.82 8.17 8.81
N THR A 50 -13.70 8.52 9.46
CA THR A 50 -13.66 8.77 10.91
C THR A 50 -14.20 10.14 11.30
N GLY A 51 -14.54 11.03 10.33
CA GLY A 51 -15.04 12.38 10.60
C GLY A 51 -13.96 13.37 11.05
N GLU A 52 -12.69 12.99 11.02
CA GLU A 52 -11.56 13.92 11.25
C GLU A 52 -11.47 15.00 10.17
N LEU A 53 -11.92 14.66 8.96
CA LEU A 53 -12.01 15.57 7.82
C LEU A 53 -13.46 15.64 7.32
N SER A 54 -13.84 16.80 6.81
CA SER A 54 -15.13 16.98 6.11
C SER A 54 -14.90 17.02 4.60
N PRO A 55 -15.73 16.34 3.78
CA PRO A 55 -15.59 16.39 2.34
C PRO A 55 -15.94 17.78 1.78
N ASP A 56 -15.27 18.19 0.67
CA ASP A 56 -15.61 19.43 -0.05
C ASP A 56 -16.96 19.29 -0.76
N HIS A 57 -17.23 18.08 -1.29
CA HIS A 57 -18.49 17.71 -1.95
C HIS A 57 -18.88 16.29 -1.58
N GLY A 58 -20.20 16.03 -1.64
CA GLY A 58 -20.74 14.72 -1.33
C GLY A 58 -21.02 14.53 0.16
N THR A 59 -21.28 13.29 0.56
CA THR A 59 -21.61 12.94 1.96
C THR A 59 -20.94 11.63 2.36
N VAL A 60 -20.54 11.56 3.63
CA VAL A 60 -20.02 10.34 4.27
C VAL A 60 -20.94 9.99 5.43
N SER A 61 -21.34 8.73 5.53
CA SER A 61 -22.14 8.21 6.63
C SER A 61 -21.50 6.93 7.15
N VAL A 62 -21.23 6.89 8.47
CA VAL A 62 -20.63 5.74 9.15
C VAL A 62 -21.48 5.41 10.37
N PRO A 63 -21.95 4.16 10.51
CA PRO A 63 -22.79 3.78 11.63
C PRO A 63 -22.00 3.69 12.94
N GLY A 64 -22.55 4.23 14.02
CA GLY A 64 -21.95 4.16 15.36
C GLY A 64 -20.62 4.89 15.51
N GLN A 65 -20.41 5.92 14.69
CA GLN A 65 -19.18 6.72 14.74
C GLN A 65 -19.12 7.54 16.02
N HIS A 66 -18.24 7.15 16.93
CA HIS A 66 -17.70 8.02 17.94
C HIS A 66 -16.33 8.49 17.42
N GLY A 67 -16.08 9.79 17.39
CA GLY A 67 -14.80 10.34 16.90
C GLY A 67 -13.62 9.67 17.61
N PRO A 68 -12.47 9.51 16.95
CA PRO A 68 -11.33 8.83 17.53
C PRO A 68 -10.89 9.61 18.78
N GLN A 69 -10.91 8.94 19.94
CA GLN A 69 -10.12 9.37 21.08
C GLN A 69 -8.67 9.00 20.76
N THR A 70 -7.92 9.93 20.19
CA THR A 70 -6.50 9.71 19.93
C THR A 70 -5.75 9.67 21.26
N ALA A 71 -4.93 8.65 21.48
CA ALA A 71 -4.07 8.58 22.66
C ALA A 71 -3.01 9.72 22.72
N ASP A 72 -2.92 10.49 21.64
CA ASP A 72 -2.05 11.68 21.54
C ASP A 72 -2.68 12.98 22.07
N SER A 73 -3.95 12.97 22.53
CA SER A 73 -4.52 14.16 23.20
C SER A 73 -3.82 14.41 24.54
N GLU A 74 -3.66 15.67 24.94
CA GLU A 74 -3.03 16.03 26.21
C GLU A 74 -3.72 15.35 27.42
N GLU A 75 -5.05 15.22 27.37
CA GLU A 75 -5.84 14.54 28.39
C GLU A 75 -5.56 13.03 28.45
N SER A 76 -5.46 12.39 27.28
CA SER A 76 -5.17 10.94 27.19
C SER A 76 -3.76 10.61 27.63
N THR A 77 -2.77 11.44 27.33
CA THR A 77 -1.37 11.21 27.70
C THR A 77 -1.10 11.31 29.20
N ALA A 78 -1.90 12.10 29.94
CA ALA A 78 -1.81 12.26 31.38
C ALA A 78 -2.52 11.14 32.16
N THR A 79 -3.26 10.26 31.49
CA THR A 79 -4.10 9.21 32.06
C THR A 79 -3.36 7.87 32.10
N SER A 80 -3.72 6.97 33.03
CA SER A 80 -3.23 5.59 33.02
C SER A 80 -3.82 4.79 31.85
N ILE A 81 -3.19 3.68 31.46
CA ILE A 81 -3.73 2.76 30.43
C ILE A 81 -5.14 2.31 30.80
N GLU A 82 -5.36 1.96 32.08
CA GLU A 82 -6.68 1.56 32.58
C GLU A 82 -7.71 2.69 32.42
N GLY A 83 -7.38 3.91 32.86
CA GLY A 83 -8.27 5.07 32.74
C GLY A 83 -8.56 5.45 31.27
N TYR A 84 -7.58 5.27 30.38
CA TYR A 84 -7.79 5.47 28.95
C TYR A 84 -8.79 4.45 28.36
N LEU A 85 -8.66 3.17 28.71
CA LEU A 85 -9.59 2.12 28.29
C LEU A 85 -10.97 2.26 28.93
N ASP A 86 -11.05 2.77 30.18
CA ASP A 86 -12.32 3.07 30.85
C ASP A 86 -13.05 4.20 30.12
N ALA A 87 -12.35 5.24 29.72
CA ALA A 87 -12.94 6.33 28.93
C ALA A 87 -13.49 5.84 27.58
N VAL A 88 -12.78 4.94 26.90
CA VAL A 88 -13.26 4.32 25.65
C VAL A 88 -14.49 3.44 25.86
N CYS A 89 -14.56 2.74 27.00
CA CYS A 89 -15.68 1.86 27.35
C CYS A 89 -16.73 2.58 28.22
N ALA A 90 -16.71 3.90 28.31
CA ALA A 90 -17.54 4.68 29.26
C ALA A 90 -19.03 4.36 29.12
N GLU A 91 -19.57 4.27 27.90
CA GLU A 91 -20.98 3.91 27.68
C GLU A 91 -21.34 2.55 28.30
N THR A 92 -20.46 1.56 28.12
CA THR A 92 -20.67 0.22 28.67
C THR A 92 -20.61 0.23 30.18
N LEU A 93 -19.61 0.94 30.77
CA LEU A 93 -19.42 1.04 32.22
C LEU A 93 -20.56 1.83 32.90
N GLU A 94 -20.98 2.95 32.30
CA GLU A 94 -22.11 3.73 32.79
C GLU A 94 -23.42 2.94 32.72
N THR A 95 -23.62 2.15 31.67
CA THR A 95 -24.81 1.30 31.55
C THR A 95 -24.81 0.20 32.60
N LEU A 96 -23.66 -0.41 32.89
CA LEU A 96 -23.48 -1.40 33.98
C LEU A 96 -23.81 -0.78 35.35
N ASP A 97 -23.24 0.39 35.67
CA ASP A 97 -23.45 1.09 36.93
C ASP A 97 -24.93 1.51 37.10
N ARG A 98 -25.56 1.93 36.01
CA ARG A 98 -27.00 2.25 36.00
C ARG A 98 -27.86 1.01 36.26
N PHE A 99 -27.49 -0.12 35.67
CA PHE A 99 -28.16 -1.40 35.85
C PHE A 99 -28.01 -1.92 37.28
N GLU A 100 -26.81 -1.81 37.88
CA GLU A 100 -26.57 -2.21 39.27
C GLU A 100 -27.41 -1.36 40.23
N ARG A 101 -27.42 -0.03 40.06
CA ARG A 101 -28.26 0.88 40.85
C ARG A 101 -29.76 0.58 40.71
N MET A 102 -30.20 0.25 39.47
CA MET A 102 -31.58 -0.12 39.22
C MET A 102 -31.97 -1.44 39.87
N SER A 103 -31.07 -2.45 39.82
CA SER A 103 -31.27 -3.73 40.48
C SER A 103 -31.40 -3.59 41.99
N GLU A 104 -30.60 -2.72 42.63
CA GLU A 104 -30.71 -2.40 44.06
C GLU A 104 -32.02 -1.66 44.40
N ALA A 105 -32.44 -0.74 43.54
CA ALA A 105 -33.70 -0.02 43.73
C ALA A 105 -34.92 -0.93 43.64
N ILE A 106 -34.93 -1.87 42.68
CA ILE A 106 -36.00 -2.88 42.58
C ILE A 106 -36.01 -3.80 43.80
N ALA A 107 -34.85 -4.23 44.28
CA ALA A 107 -34.75 -5.06 45.49
C ALA A 107 -35.30 -4.36 46.74
N GLN A 108 -35.26 -3.04 46.79
CA GLN A 108 -35.76 -2.25 47.92
C GLN A 108 -37.23 -1.82 47.77
N ALA A 109 -37.77 -1.69 46.53
CA ALA A 109 -39.08 -1.13 46.26
C ALA A 109 -40.28 -2.09 46.51
N GLY A 110 -40.07 -3.39 46.68
CA GLY A 110 -41.13 -4.36 46.94
C GLY A 110 -42.13 -4.49 45.76
N ALA A 111 -43.45 -4.44 45.99
CA ALA A 111 -44.48 -4.78 45.01
C ALA A 111 -44.87 -3.71 43.97
N GLU A 112 -44.34 -2.46 44.09
CA GLU A 112 -44.64 -1.36 43.15
C GLU A 112 -43.55 -1.16 42.12
N THR A 113 -43.38 -2.09 41.18
CA THR A 113 -42.22 -2.12 40.27
C THR A 113 -42.54 -1.82 38.79
N GLY A 114 -43.78 -1.44 38.43
CA GLY A 114 -44.24 -1.41 37.03
C GLY A 114 -43.36 -0.56 36.07
N SER A 115 -43.04 0.69 36.42
CA SER A 115 -42.19 1.55 35.56
C SER A 115 -40.69 1.21 35.66
N LEU A 116 -40.24 0.70 36.79
CA LEU A 116 -38.87 0.26 37.00
C LEU A 116 -38.56 -1.03 36.22
N ALA A 117 -39.54 -1.91 36.01
CA ALA A 117 -39.35 -3.14 35.26
C ALA A 117 -39.09 -2.88 33.77
N GLU A 118 -39.80 -1.93 33.14
CA GLU A 118 -39.59 -1.56 31.74
C GLU A 118 -38.18 -0.96 31.52
N GLU A 119 -37.74 -0.11 32.46
CA GLU A 119 -36.38 0.46 32.38
C GLU A 119 -35.29 -0.58 32.61
N TYR A 120 -35.52 -1.54 33.52
CA TYR A 120 -34.64 -2.66 33.78
C TYR A 120 -34.48 -3.55 32.53
N ASP A 121 -35.55 -3.92 31.87
CA ASP A 121 -35.53 -4.73 30.63
C ASP A 121 -34.83 -4.00 29.49
N SER A 122 -35.02 -2.68 29.40
CA SER A 122 -34.30 -1.82 28.44
C SER A 122 -32.80 -1.80 28.69
N LEU A 123 -32.36 -1.64 29.96
CA LEU A 123 -30.96 -1.69 30.33
C LEU A 123 -30.35 -3.07 30.09
N LEU A 124 -31.06 -4.13 30.41
CA LEU A 124 -30.62 -5.52 30.18
C LEU A 124 -30.37 -5.77 28.69
N THR A 125 -31.35 -5.39 27.83
CA THR A 125 -31.21 -5.48 26.37
C THR A 125 -29.99 -4.68 25.87
N ARG A 126 -29.76 -3.48 26.42
CA ARG A 126 -28.60 -2.66 26.07
C ARG A 126 -27.30 -3.31 26.48
N LEU A 127 -27.20 -3.84 27.72
CA LEU A 127 -26.01 -4.56 28.21
C LEU A 127 -25.69 -5.81 27.39
N GLU A 128 -26.72 -6.56 26.97
CA GLU A 128 -26.56 -7.69 26.07
C GLU A 128 -26.00 -7.24 24.72
N SER A 129 -26.55 -6.15 24.15
CA SER A 129 -26.07 -5.59 22.88
C SER A 129 -24.63 -5.07 22.91
N LEU A 130 -24.18 -4.60 24.08
CA LEU A 130 -22.82 -4.13 24.34
C LEU A 130 -21.85 -5.26 24.76
N GLU A 131 -22.34 -6.49 24.94
CA GLU A 131 -21.58 -7.61 25.53
C GLU A 131 -20.88 -7.21 26.85
N ALA A 132 -21.56 -6.40 27.65
CA ALA A 132 -20.98 -5.70 28.82
C ALA A 132 -20.40 -6.66 29.86
N TRP A 133 -21.05 -7.83 30.06
CA TRP A 133 -20.63 -8.85 31.02
C TRP A 133 -19.25 -9.44 30.71
N ASN A 134 -18.85 -9.43 29.45
CA ASN A 134 -17.58 -9.97 28.99
C ASN A 134 -16.48 -8.89 28.86
N LEU A 135 -16.79 -7.61 29.18
CA LEU A 135 -15.84 -6.51 29.00
C LEU A 135 -14.47 -6.74 29.67
N PRO A 136 -14.38 -7.21 30.95
CA PRO A 136 -13.07 -7.45 31.56
C PRO A 136 -12.26 -8.53 30.83
N ALA A 137 -12.91 -9.61 30.38
CA ALA A 137 -12.27 -10.70 29.64
C ALA A 137 -11.83 -10.21 28.25
N ARG A 138 -12.68 -9.51 27.50
CA ARG A 138 -12.37 -8.90 26.20
C ARG A 138 -11.19 -7.93 26.29
N ARG A 139 -11.14 -7.11 27.35
CA ARG A 139 -10.04 -6.17 27.60
C ARG A 139 -8.72 -6.92 27.80
N ALA A 140 -8.71 -7.95 28.66
CA ALA A 140 -7.53 -8.76 28.92
C ALA A 140 -7.04 -9.50 27.66
N GLU A 141 -7.98 -10.07 26.90
CA GLU A 141 -7.72 -10.76 25.65
C GLU A 141 -7.14 -9.81 24.57
N ALA A 142 -7.74 -8.63 24.37
CA ALA A 142 -7.27 -7.67 23.40
C ALA A 142 -5.87 -7.12 23.74
N LEU A 143 -5.61 -6.82 25.01
CA LEU A 143 -4.27 -6.42 25.48
C LEU A 143 -3.24 -7.55 25.26
N ALA A 144 -3.58 -8.78 25.59
CA ALA A 144 -2.69 -9.93 25.41
C ALA A 144 -2.45 -10.20 23.91
N GLY A 145 -3.51 -10.21 23.10
CA GLY A 145 -3.47 -10.47 21.66
C GLY A 145 -2.64 -9.44 20.90
N LEU A 146 -2.67 -8.17 21.32
CA LEU A 146 -1.85 -7.10 20.75
C LEU A 146 -0.48 -6.91 21.45
N GLY A 147 -0.05 -7.89 22.25
CA GLY A 147 1.27 -7.91 22.88
C GLY A 147 1.46 -6.86 23.99
N LEU A 148 0.37 -6.41 24.61
CA LEU A 148 0.38 -5.51 25.77
C LEU A 148 0.05 -6.22 27.09
N GLY A 149 -0.19 -7.54 27.10
CA GLY A 149 -0.61 -8.30 28.27
C GLY A 149 0.36 -8.31 29.45
N GLN A 150 1.63 -7.96 29.24
CA GLN A 150 2.65 -7.84 30.29
C GLN A 150 2.88 -6.39 30.73
N VAL A 151 2.18 -5.43 30.14
CA VAL A 151 2.30 -4.02 30.49
C VAL A 151 1.38 -3.73 31.67
N ASP A 152 1.93 -3.15 32.73
CA ASP A 152 1.14 -2.70 33.87
C ASP A 152 0.14 -1.61 33.44
N THR A 153 -1.16 -1.87 33.61
CA THR A 153 -2.25 -0.97 33.23
C THR A 153 -2.31 0.32 34.07
N GLY A 154 -1.66 0.34 35.23
CA GLY A 154 -1.48 1.54 36.04
C GLY A 154 -0.47 2.56 35.48
N ARG A 155 0.33 2.18 34.48
CA ARG A 155 1.29 3.10 33.86
C ARG A 155 0.59 4.17 33.03
N LEU A 156 1.23 5.37 32.98
CA LEU A 156 0.75 6.47 32.14
C LEU A 156 0.91 6.16 30.64
N VAL A 157 -0.06 6.54 29.85
CA VAL A 157 -0.02 6.42 28.38
C VAL A 157 1.20 7.14 27.79
N SER A 158 1.60 8.28 28.36
CA SER A 158 2.80 9.01 27.97
C SER A 158 4.11 8.23 28.13
N SER A 159 4.15 7.22 29.01
CA SER A 159 5.34 6.40 29.24
C SER A 159 5.52 5.27 28.23
N LEU A 160 4.56 5.05 27.33
CA LEU A 160 4.59 4.01 26.33
C LEU A 160 5.49 4.40 25.16
N SER A 161 6.14 3.41 24.55
CA SER A 161 6.80 3.61 23.27
C SER A 161 5.77 3.90 22.15
N PRO A 162 6.17 4.55 21.04
CA PRO A 162 5.24 4.82 19.93
C PRO A 162 4.50 3.57 19.45
N GLY A 163 5.20 2.42 19.30
CA GLY A 163 4.57 1.16 18.92
C GLY A 163 3.62 0.58 19.97
N GLN A 164 3.92 0.75 21.27
CA GLN A 164 2.99 0.35 22.33
C GLN A 164 1.74 1.23 22.35
N ARG A 165 1.89 2.53 22.07
CA ARG A 165 0.77 3.48 22.01
C ARG A 165 -0.14 3.14 20.83
N ALA A 166 0.39 2.92 19.65
CA ALA A 166 -0.39 2.49 18.48
C ALA A 166 -1.18 1.19 18.75
N ARG A 167 -0.56 0.23 19.44
CA ARG A 167 -1.26 -1.02 19.83
C ARG A 167 -2.33 -0.79 20.90
N LEU A 168 -2.15 0.14 21.81
CA LEU A 168 -3.17 0.54 22.78
C LEU A 168 -4.36 1.23 22.09
N GLU A 169 -4.13 2.11 21.12
CA GLU A 169 -5.18 2.73 20.31
C GLU A 169 -5.98 1.67 19.54
N LEU A 170 -5.28 0.70 18.95
CA LEU A 170 -5.94 -0.42 18.28
C LEU A 170 -6.75 -1.27 19.26
N THR A 171 -6.24 -1.53 20.47
CA THR A 171 -7.00 -2.18 21.54
C THR A 171 -8.28 -1.42 21.85
N ALA A 172 -8.19 -0.09 22.01
CA ALA A 172 -9.31 0.78 22.27
C ALA A 172 -10.39 0.71 21.16
N LEU A 173 -9.96 0.75 19.90
CA LEU A 173 -10.88 0.61 18.76
C LEU A 173 -11.60 -0.74 18.73
N LEU A 174 -10.92 -1.83 19.06
CA LEU A 174 -11.54 -3.17 19.13
C LEU A 174 -12.50 -3.32 20.32
N LEU A 175 -12.30 -2.56 21.39
CA LEU A 175 -13.17 -2.57 22.58
C LEU A 175 -14.34 -1.60 22.46
N SER A 176 -14.23 -0.59 21.59
CA SER A 176 -15.31 0.38 21.39
C SER A 176 -16.59 -0.31 20.91
N ALA A 177 -17.73 0.17 21.40
CA ALA A 177 -19.03 -0.35 21.01
C ALA A 177 -19.47 0.03 19.58
N GLY A 178 -18.53 0.47 18.76
CA GLY A 178 -18.79 0.93 17.39
C GLY A 178 -19.28 -0.20 16.49
N GLN A 179 -20.27 0.12 15.64
CA GLN A 179 -20.79 -0.83 14.66
C GLN A 179 -19.88 -0.97 13.45
N ALA A 180 -19.09 0.05 13.13
CA ALA A 180 -18.16 0.08 12.00
C ALA A 180 -16.71 0.18 12.50
N LEU A 181 -15.79 -0.48 11.78
CA LEU A 181 -14.36 -0.44 12.08
C LEU A 181 -13.64 0.25 10.91
N VAL A 182 -12.88 1.32 11.22
CA VAL A 182 -12.05 2.06 10.23
C VAL A 182 -10.61 2.08 10.73
N LEU A 183 -9.68 1.50 9.94
CA LEU A 183 -8.30 1.31 10.35
C LEU A 183 -7.32 1.76 9.24
N ASP A 184 -6.35 2.61 9.60
CA ASP A 184 -5.28 3.03 8.68
C ASP A 184 -3.98 2.32 9.05
N GLU A 185 -3.48 1.45 8.15
CA GLU A 185 -2.25 0.67 8.30
C GLU A 185 -2.13 -0.05 9.66
N PRO A 186 -3.15 -0.83 10.10
CA PRO A 186 -3.18 -1.38 11.46
C PRO A 186 -2.11 -2.45 11.72
N THR A 187 -1.50 -2.99 10.69
CA THR A 187 -0.41 -3.98 10.80
C THR A 187 0.95 -3.37 11.12
N ASN A 188 1.08 -2.04 11.04
CA ASN A 188 2.32 -1.37 11.38
C ASN A 188 2.67 -1.60 12.86
N HIS A 189 3.91 -1.95 13.13
CA HIS A 189 4.44 -2.23 14.49
C HIS A 189 3.86 -3.47 15.17
N LEU A 190 3.09 -4.32 14.46
CA LEU A 190 2.65 -5.62 14.96
C LEU A 190 3.67 -6.72 14.66
N ASP A 191 3.84 -7.64 15.57
CA ASP A 191 4.51 -8.91 15.29
C ASP A 191 3.53 -9.91 14.65
N ALA A 192 4.04 -11.07 14.24
CA ALA A 192 3.23 -12.09 13.57
C ALA A 192 2.05 -12.58 14.43
N GLY A 193 2.23 -12.69 15.75
CA GLY A 193 1.17 -13.12 16.66
C GLY A 193 0.07 -12.09 16.79
N SER A 194 0.45 -10.82 16.99
CA SER A 194 -0.51 -9.71 17.08
C SER A 194 -1.23 -9.45 15.74
N SER A 195 -0.53 -9.63 14.62
CA SER A 195 -1.15 -9.54 13.28
C SER A 195 -2.18 -10.64 13.05
N SER A 196 -1.90 -11.89 13.49
CA SER A 196 -2.84 -13.01 13.41
C SER A 196 -4.08 -12.77 14.28
N TYR A 197 -3.88 -12.30 15.51
CA TYR A 197 -4.99 -11.93 16.41
C TYR A 197 -5.88 -10.85 15.78
N LEU A 198 -5.28 -9.80 15.22
CA LEU A 198 -6.04 -8.74 14.53
C LEU A 198 -6.82 -9.28 13.34
N SER A 199 -6.22 -10.18 12.52
CA SER A 199 -6.91 -10.84 11.41
C SER A 199 -8.16 -11.57 11.90
N GLU A 200 -8.04 -12.38 12.96
CA GLU A 200 -9.16 -13.13 13.52
C GLU A 200 -10.28 -12.22 14.02
N MET A 201 -9.92 -11.15 14.72
CA MET A 201 -10.87 -10.14 15.21
C MET A 201 -11.60 -9.44 14.07
N MET A 202 -10.90 -9.02 13.01
CA MET A 202 -11.52 -8.38 11.86
C MET A 202 -12.39 -9.34 11.06
N VAL A 203 -12.01 -10.61 10.92
CA VAL A 203 -12.80 -11.64 10.24
C VAL A 203 -14.10 -11.92 10.99
N SER A 204 -14.07 -11.91 12.33
CA SER A 204 -15.25 -12.13 13.17
C SER A 204 -16.10 -10.87 13.39
N TRP A 205 -15.62 -9.69 12.96
CA TRP A 205 -16.31 -8.41 13.18
C TRP A 205 -17.70 -8.41 12.53
N PRO A 206 -18.77 -8.11 13.28
CA PRO A 206 -20.14 -8.22 12.77
C PRO A 206 -20.53 -7.07 11.81
N GLY A 207 -19.94 -5.89 11.98
CA GLY A 207 -20.23 -4.70 11.20
C GLY A 207 -19.34 -4.53 9.96
N PRO A 208 -19.49 -3.41 9.23
CA PRO A 208 -18.63 -3.06 8.12
C PRO A 208 -17.22 -2.71 8.60
N VAL A 209 -16.21 -3.15 7.83
CA VAL A 209 -14.79 -2.84 8.07
C VAL A 209 -14.20 -2.17 6.85
N LEU A 210 -13.62 -0.99 7.05
CA LEU A 210 -12.87 -0.25 6.02
C LEU A 210 -11.44 -0.05 6.51
N PHE A 211 -10.45 -0.53 5.75
CA PHE A 211 -9.05 -0.44 6.19
C PHE A 211 -8.09 -0.21 5.05
N SER A 212 -6.90 0.28 5.36
CA SER A 212 -5.73 0.26 4.48
C SER A 212 -4.66 -0.67 5.05
N SER A 213 -3.87 -1.28 4.20
CA SER A 213 -2.66 -2.00 4.61
C SER A 213 -1.68 -2.17 3.43
N HIS A 214 -0.40 -2.28 3.75
CA HIS A 214 0.65 -2.73 2.85
C HIS A 214 1.07 -4.18 3.08
N ASP A 215 0.54 -4.84 4.11
CA ASP A 215 0.73 -6.28 4.36
C ASP A 215 -0.20 -7.10 3.45
N ARG A 216 0.36 -7.64 2.38
CA ARG A 216 -0.37 -8.39 1.35
C ARG A 216 -1.01 -9.67 1.88
N ALA A 217 -0.32 -10.37 2.78
CA ALA A 217 -0.84 -11.59 3.40
C ALA A 217 -2.04 -11.26 4.30
N PHE A 218 -1.95 -10.17 5.06
CA PHE A 218 -3.04 -9.67 5.88
C PHE A 218 -4.25 -9.25 5.02
N ILE A 219 -4.02 -8.52 3.92
CA ILE A 219 -5.10 -8.13 3.02
C ILE A 219 -5.77 -9.38 2.42
N ASP A 220 -4.99 -10.36 1.96
CA ASP A 220 -5.52 -11.58 1.34
C ASP A 220 -6.31 -12.45 2.33
N GLU A 221 -5.91 -12.45 3.60
CA GLU A 221 -6.58 -13.17 4.68
C GLU A 221 -7.90 -12.51 5.11
N VAL A 222 -7.92 -11.17 5.22
CA VAL A 222 -9.01 -10.42 5.83
C VAL A 222 -10.00 -9.88 4.82
N ALA A 223 -9.54 -9.33 3.68
CA ALA A 223 -10.39 -8.60 2.75
C ALA A 223 -11.42 -9.49 2.07
N THR A 224 -12.64 -8.98 1.95
CA THR A 224 -13.72 -9.53 1.10
C THR A 224 -13.86 -8.77 -0.22
N ALA A 225 -13.33 -7.55 -0.26
CA ALA A 225 -13.21 -6.74 -1.46
C ALA A 225 -12.04 -5.77 -1.32
N VAL A 226 -11.50 -5.37 -2.47
CA VAL A 226 -10.40 -4.40 -2.57
C VAL A 226 -10.88 -3.19 -3.37
N VAL A 227 -10.61 -1.98 -2.88
CA VAL A 227 -10.93 -0.72 -3.55
C VAL A 227 -9.62 -0.05 -3.96
N ASP A 228 -9.42 0.09 -5.27
CA ASP A 228 -8.22 0.71 -5.85
C ASP A 228 -8.47 2.17 -6.17
N LEU A 229 -7.67 3.06 -5.59
CA LEU A 229 -7.66 4.49 -5.89
C LEU A 229 -6.77 4.84 -7.10
N ASP A 230 -5.99 3.88 -7.65
CA ASP A 230 -5.31 4.05 -8.94
C ASP A 230 -6.27 3.71 -10.09
N THR A 231 -7.17 4.62 -10.38
CA THR A 231 -8.25 4.41 -11.35
C THR A 231 -7.82 4.42 -12.80
N ALA A 232 -6.61 4.87 -13.14
CA ALA A 232 -6.19 5.06 -14.53
C ALA A 232 -6.27 3.81 -15.42
N PRO A 233 -5.86 2.60 -15.00
CA PRO A 233 -6.03 1.38 -15.80
C PRO A 233 -7.50 0.99 -15.99
N TRP A 234 -8.32 1.15 -14.95
CA TRP A 234 -9.74 0.81 -14.93
C TRP A 234 -10.56 1.77 -15.77
N GLN A 235 -10.29 3.07 -15.64
CA GLN A 235 -10.91 4.12 -16.46
C GLN A 235 -10.63 3.90 -17.96
N ALA A 236 -9.42 3.46 -18.32
CA ALA A 236 -9.08 3.16 -19.70
C ALA A 236 -9.93 2.02 -20.27
N LEU A 237 -10.21 0.98 -19.48
CA LEU A 237 -11.09 -0.13 -19.86
C LEU A 237 -12.54 0.33 -20.00
N ALA A 238 -13.05 1.11 -19.05
CA ALA A 238 -14.40 1.67 -19.09
C ALA A 238 -14.59 2.57 -20.33
N THR A 239 -13.65 3.48 -20.59
CA THR A 239 -13.67 4.35 -21.78
C THR A 239 -13.67 3.54 -23.08
N ALA A 240 -12.86 2.47 -23.16
CA ALA A 240 -12.84 1.57 -24.31
C ALA A 240 -14.15 0.80 -24.51
N SER A 241 -14.91 0.57 -23.44
CA SER A 241 -16.23 -0.06 -23.46
C SER A 241 -17.37 0.92 -23.72
N GLY A 242 -17.08 2.21 -23.90
CA GLY A 242 -18.05 3.28 -24.17
C GLY A 242 -18.58 3.97 -22.90
N ASP A 243 -18.04 3.66 -21.74
CA ASP A 243 -18.32 4.37 -20.49
C ASP A 243 -17.25 5.43 -20.27
N SER A 244 -17.62 6.69 -20.49
CA SER A 244 -16.72 7.86 -20.36
C SER A 244 -16.88 8.61 -19.04
N GLY A 245 -17.70 8.10 -18.11
CA GLY A 245 -17.89 8.72 -16.80
C GLY A 245 -16.60 8.72 -15.97
N PRO A 246 -16.37 9.76 -15.12
CA PRO A 246 -15.22 9.78 -14.22
C PRO A 246 -15.33 8.65 -13.19
N MET A 247 -14.26 7.89 -13.03
CA MET A 247 -14.16 6.82 -12.03
C MET A 247 -13.34 7.31 -10.84
N GLY A 248 -13.96 7.48 -9.67
CA GLY A 248 -13.26 7.90 -8.46
C GLY A 248 -12.49 6.77 -7.77
N ALA A 249 -13.02 5.54 -7.82
CA ALA A 249 -12.40 4.34 -7.28
C ALA A 249 -12.88 3.11 -8.06
N TYR A 250 -12.06 2.07 -8.11
CA TYR A 250 -12.45 0.76 -8.66
C TYR A 250 -12.59 -0.26 -7.54
N ARG A 251 -13.71 -0.99 -7.52
CA ARG A 251 -13.95 -2.06 -6.56
C ARG A 251 -13.83 -3.42 -7.23
N CYS A 252 -12.90 -4.23 -6.74
CA CYS A 252 -12.74 -5.64 -7.05
C CYS A 252 -13.39 -6.47 -5.93
N ALA A 253 -14.28 -7.38 -6.26
CA ALA A 253 -14.81 -8.35 -5.31
C ALA A 253 -13.81 -9.50 -5.13
N GLY A 254 -13.59 -9.94 -3.88
CA GLY A 254 -12.67 -11.02 -3.58
C GLY A 254 -11.42 -10.57 -2.82
N ARG A 255 -10.45 -11.48 -2.75
CA ARG A 255 -9.22 -11.32 -1.99
C ARG A 255 -8.16 -10.54 -2.78
N TYR A 256 -7.05 -10.25 -2.11
CA TYR A 256 -5.94 -9.53 -2.73
C TYR A 256 -5.31 -10.27 -3.91
N SER A 257 -5.19 -11.58 -3.82
CA SER A 257 -4.69 -12.44 -4.91
C SER A 257 -5.55 -12.35 -6.18
N GLU A 258 -6.87 -12.27 -6.05
CA GLU A 258 -7.81 -12.09 -7.17
C GLU A 258 -7.69 -10.68 -7.76
N TYR A 259 -7.61 -9.66 -6.90
CA TYR A 259 -7.36 -8.29 -7.32
C TYR A 259 -6.07 -8.13 -8.14
N LEU A 260 -4.97 -8.82 -7.75
CA LEU A 260 -3.72 -8.77 -8.50
C LEU A 260 -3.88 -9.25 -9.95
N VAL A 261 -4.64 -10.32 -10.16
CA VAL A 261 -4.92 -10.87 -11.50
C VAL A 261 -5.71 -9.85 -12.33
N GLU A 262 -6.76 -9.28 -11.76
CA GLU A 262 -7.58 -8.26 -12.44
C GLU A 262 -6.76 -7.00 -12.76
N LYS A 263 -5.96 -6.52 -11.80
CA LYS A 263 -5.10 -5.34 -11.98
C LYS A 263 -4.05 -5.55 -13.07
N ALA A 264 -3.41 -6.72 -13.10
CA ALA A 264 -2.45 -7.07 -14.15
C ALA A 264 -3.11 -7.07 -15.53
N TYR A 265 -4.32 -7.62 -15.64
CA TYR A 265 -5.11 -7.58 -16.88
C TYR A 265 -5.47 -6.14 -17.27
N ALA A 266 -5.97 -5.32 -16.34
CA ALA A 266 -6.32 -3.92 -16.59
C ALA A 266 -5.12 -3.11 -17.08
N ARG A 267 -3.95 -3.26 -16.44
CA ARG A 267 -2.70 -2.60 -16.82
C ARG A 267 -2.21 -3.02 -18.21
N SER A 268 -2.24 -4.31 -18.52
CA SER A 268 -1.83 -4.82 -19.84
C SER A 268 -2.76 -4.32 -20.95
N SER A 269 -4.06 -4.33 -20.70
CA SER A 269 -5.09 -3.83 -21.60
C SER A 269 -5.00 -2.33 -21.82
N HIS A 270 -4.78 -1.54 -20.76
CA HIS A 270 -4.55 -0.08 -20.84
C HIS A 270 -3.35 0.25 -21.74
N ARG A 271 -2.21 -0.45 -21.56
CA ARG A 271 -1.02 -0.27 -22.41
C ARG A 271 -1.32 -0.57 -23.88
N SER A 272 -2.00 -1.68 -24.13
CA SER A 272 -2.37 -2.10 -25.49
C SER A 272 -3.34 -1.15 -26.17
N LEU A 273 -4.32 -0.62 -25.42
CA LEU A 273 -5.26 0.38 -25.90
C LEU A 273 -4.56 1.68 -26.26
N HIS A 274 -3.77 2.22 -25.33
CA HIS A 274 -3.01 3.45 -25.57
C HIS A 274 -2.09 3.31 -26.79
N GLN A 275 -1.36 2.20 -26.92
CA GLN A 275 -0.48 1.97 -28.07
C GLN A 275 -1.27 1.94 -29.39
N ARG A 276 -2.40 1.21 -29.44
CA ARG A 276 -3.26 1.13 -30.63
C ARG A 276 -3.81 2.50 -31.01
N GLN A 277 -4.29 3.30 -30.03
CA GLN A 277 -4.79 4.66 -30.29
C GLN A 277 -3.69 5.60 -30.81
N GLN A 278 -2.47 5.51 -30.25
CA GLN A 278 -1.33 6.30 -30.74
C GLN A 278 -0.92 5.90 -32.17
N GLU A 279 -0.93 4.62 -32.51
CA GLU A 279 -0.67 4.16 -33.88
C GLU A 279 -1.75 4.63 -34.85
N GLN A 280 -3.01 4.54 -34.45
CA GLN A 280 -4.14 5.01 -35.27
C GLN A 280 -4.08 6.53 -35.49
N ARG A 281 -3.78 7.30 -34.45
CA ARG A 281 -3.58 8.75 -34.54
C ARG A 281 -2.45 9.11 -35.50
N ARG A 282 -1.32 8.40 -35.41
CA ARG A 282 -0.18 8.58 -36.34
C ARG A 282 -0.56 8.24 -37.79
N LYS A 283 -1.32 7.16 -38.01
CA LYS A 283 -1.80 6.78 -39.37
C LYS A 283 -2.73 7.84 -39.95
N LEU A 284 -3.71 8.32 -39.18
CA LEU A 284 -4.63 9.35 -39.59
C LEU A 284 -3.92 10.70 -39.89
N ALA A 285 -2.97 11.07 -39.02
CA ALA A 285 -2.17 12.29 -39.23
C ALA A 285 -1.29 12.22 -40.47
N ARG A 286 -0.72 11.05 -40.80
CA ARG A 286 0.02 10.84 -42.07
C ARG A 286 -0.92 10.93 -43.28
N HIS A 287 -2.05 10.21 -43.25
CA HIS A 287 -3.03 10.22 -44.34
C HIS A 287 -3.57 11.62 -44.62
N ARG A 288 -3.79 12.43 -43.57
CA ARG A 288 -4.17 13.85 -43.70
C ARG A 288 -3.10 14.67 -44.41
N ARG A 289 -1.81 14.53 -44.03
CA ARG A 289 -0.67 15.21 -44.70
C ARG A 289 -0.53 14.80 -46.15
N ASP A 290 -0.64 13.50 -46.45
CA ASP A 290 -0.54 12.98 -47.81
C ASP A 290 -1.70 13.50 -48.68
N SER A 291 -2.90 13.63 -48.12
CA SER A 291 -4.07 14.23 -48.81
C SER A 291 -3.90 15.73 -49.10
N GLU A 292 -3.12 16.42 -48.28
CA GLU A 292 -2.77 17.85 -48.48
C GLU A 292 -1.80 18.03 -49.67
N ILE A 293 -0.78 17.14 -49.75
CA ILE A 293 0.24 17.17 -50.80
C ILE A 293 -0.36 16.81 -52.17
N VAL A 294 -1.24 15.82 -52.24
CA VAL A 294 -1.89 15.38 -53.50
C VAL A 294 -2.78 16.49 -54.07
N GLY A 295 -3.38 17.36 -53.23
CA GLY A 295 -4.14 18.52 -53.67
C GLY A 295 -3.30 19.57 -54.44
N HIS A 296 -1.99 19.61 -54.20
CA HIS A 296 -1.05 20.56 -54.80
C HIS A 296 -0.23 19.99 -55.97
N SER A 297 -0.17 18.67 -56.15
CA SER A 297 0.71 18.00 -57.12
C SER A 297 0.04 17.59 -58.44
N GLY A 298 -1.16 18.07 -58.71
CA GLY A 298 -1.84 17.81 -59.98
C GLY A 298 -1.17 18.51 -61.16
N ALA A 299 -0.01 17.99 -61.61
CA ALA A 299 0.57 18.39 -62.92
C ALA A 299 -0.40 17.97 -64.02
N ALA A 300 -1.14 18.90 -64.53
CA ALA A 300 -2.03 18.68 -65.67
C ALA A 300 -1.22 18.34 -66.93
N PRO A 301 -1.70 17.43 -67.80
CA PRO A 301 -1.09 17.16 -69.07
C PRO A 301 -0.95 18.47 -69.89
N ARG A 302 0.17 18.65 -70.58
CA ARG A 302 0.55 19.88 -71.28
C ARG A 302 -0.36 20.27 -72.41
N THR A 303 -1.34 19.47 -72.83
CA THR A 303 -2.17 19.56 -73.99
C THR A 303 -3.65 19.87 -73.77
N GLU A 304 -4.11 20.01 -72.53
CA GLU A 304 -5.53 20.23 -72.23
C GLU A 304 -5.92 21.73 -72.14
N ALA A 305 -7.14 22.06 -72.58
CA ALA A 305 -7.70 23.42 -72.54
C ALA A 305 -7.80 23.90 -71.06
N ARG A 306 -7.63 25.23 -70.86
CA ARG A 306 -7.63 25.88 -69.52
C ARG A 306 -8.87 25.56 -68.65
N ILE A 307 -10.02 25.32 -69.31
CA ILE A 307 -11.28 24.95 -68.62
C ILE A 307 -11.22 23.53 -68.05
N ALA A 308 -10.65 22.55 -68.77
CA ALA A 308 -10.49 21.20 -68.34
C ALA A 308 -9.52 21.13 -67.13
N ARG A 309 -8.42 21.89 -67.12
CA ARG A 309 -7.47 22.00 -66.00
C ARG A 309 -8.17 22.50 -64.73
N LYS A 310 -9.01 23.51 -64.84
CA LYS A 310 -9.75 24.04 -63.69
C LYS A 310 -10.73 23.01 -63.14
N PHE A 311 -11.44 22.29 -64.03
CA PHE A 311 -12.38 21.24 -63.63
C PHE A 311 -11.71 20.09 -62.88
N TYR A 312 -10.56 19.61 -63.37
CA TYR A 312 -9.79 18.57 -62.72
C TYR A 312 -9.18 19.02 -61.38
N ALA A 313 -8.67 20.27 -61.32
CA ALA A 313 -8.17 20.86 -60.10
C ALA A 313 -9.27 20.99 -59.03
N ASP A 314 -10.45 21.55 -59.42
CA ASP A 314 -11.60 21.69 -58.52
C ASP A 314 -12.12 20.31 -58.02
N ARG A 315 -12.12 19.30 -58.91
CA ARG A 315 -12.50 17.93 -58.54
C ARG A 315 -11.50 17.32 -57.58
N ALA A 316 -10.19 17.43 -57.81
CA ALA A 316 -9.13 16.97 -56.95
C ALA A 316 -9.21 17.63 -55.56
N GLN A 317 -9.43 18.93 -55.55
CA GLN A 317 -9.58 19.71 -54.31
C GLN A 317 -10.82 19.29 -53.51
N ARG A 318 -11.98 19.06 -54.16
CA ARG A 318 -13.18 18.54 -53.47
C ARG A 318 -12.95 17.15 -52.87
N VAL A 319 -12.24 16.26 -53.57
CA VAL A 319 -11.90 14.93 -53.06
C VAL A 319 -10.93 15.02 -51.87
N SER A 320 -9.91 15.88 -51.97
CA SER A 320 -8.97 16.15 -50.88
C SER A 320 -9.67 16.70 -49.64
N THR A 321 -10.50 17.76 -49.81
CA THR A 321 -11.27 18.36 -48.72
C THR A 321 -12.21 17.35 -48.04
N ARG A 322 -12.90 16.51 -48.84
CA ARG A 322 -13.78 15.46 -48.29
C ARG A 322 -12.99 14.42 -47.46
N ARG A 323 -11.81 14.04 -47.94
CA ARG A 323 -10.92 13.10 -47.19
C ARG A 323 -10.43 13.74 -45.89
N GLN A 324 -9.97 15.00 -45.96
CA GLN A 324 -9.55 15.73 -44.77
C GLN A 324 -10.67 15.87 -43.73
N THR A 325 -11.88 16.26 -44.16
CA THR A 325 -13.03 16.34 -43.23
C THR A 325 -13.38 14.98 -42.61
N GLN A 326 -13.21 13.89 -43.37
CA GLN A 326 -13.45 12.55 -42.84
C GLN A 326 -12.36 12.13 -41.83
N ASP A 327 -11.10 12.48 -42.12
CA ASP A 327 -9.99 12.20 -41.20
C ASP A 327 -10.07 13.08 -39.93
N ASP A 328 -10.49 14.35 -40.05
CA ASP A 328 -10.72 15.23 -38.90
C ASP A 328 -11.82 14.69 -38.00
N ARG A 329 -12.97 14.23 -38.55
CA ARG A 329 -14.02 13.58 -37.76
C ARG A 329 -13.53 12.29 -37.05
N ARG A 330 -12.65 11.51 -37.69
CA ARG A 330 -12.07 10.33 -37.10
C ARG A 330 -11.07 10.67 -35.99
N LEU A 331 -10.32 11.75 -36.17
CA LEU A 331 -9.41 12.26 -35.14
C LEU A 331 -10.18 12.81 -33.93
N GLU A 332 -11.30 13.52 -34.15
CA GLU A 332 -12.19 13.98 -33.10
C GLU A 332 -12.79 12.80 -32.33
N ALA A 333 -13.37 11.83 -33.02
CA ALA A 333 -13.92 10.61 -32.37
C ALA A 333 -12.85 9.79 -31.63
N LEU A 334 -11.59 9.81 -32.09
CA LEU A 334 -10.49 9.19 -31.39
C LEU A 334 -10.10 9.98 -30.14
N ALA A 335 -10.16 11.32 -30.19
CA ALA A 335 -9.87 12.19 -29.06
C ALA A 335 -10.90 12.02 -27.92
N ASP A 336 -12.18 11.84 -28.26
CA ASP A 336 -13.27 11.61 -27.28
C ASP A 336 -13.08 10.30 -26.50
N THR A 337 -12.41 9.31 -27.10
CA THR A 337 -12.16 8.00 -26.51
C THR A 337 -10.69 7.78 -26.12
N GLU A 338 -9.86 8.85 -26.19
CA GLU A 338 -8.42 8.73 -25.92
C GLU A 338 -8.16 8.41 -24.45
N VAL A 339 -7.54 7.26 -24.21
CA VAL A 339 -7.14 6.87 -22.86
C VAL A 339 -5.90 7.63 -22.41
N ARG A 340 -5.85 8.00 -21.13
CA ARG A 340 -4.68 8.67 -20.54
C ARG A 340 -3.44 7.79 -20.75
N ARG A 341 -2.30 8.45 -20.90
CA ARG A 341 -1.01 7.72 -20.98
C ARG A 341 -0.82 6.86 -19.74
N PRO A 342 -0.49 5.55 -19.90
CA PRO A 342 -0.15 4.71 -18.77
C PRO A 342 0.97 5.34 -17.96
N ARG A 343 0.90 5.24 -16.63
CA ARG A 343 1.94 5.77 -15.75
C ARG A 343 3.28 5.14 -16.13
N SER A 344 4.28 5.97 -16.36
CA SER A 344 5.65 5.54 -16.71
C SER A 344 6.53 5.30 -15.49
N TYR A 345 5.97 5.42 -14.29
CA TYR A 345 6.73 5.43 -13.02
C TYR A 345 6.66 4.09 -12.28
N GLU A 346 6.36 3.03 -12.99
CA GLU A 346 6.53 1.69 -12.45
C GLU A 346 8.01 1.48 -12.11
N LEU A 347 8.27 0.96 -10.92
CA LEU A 347 9.62 0.54 -10.55
C LEU A 347 10.08 -0.51 -11.56
N ARG A 348 10.93 -0.13 -12.50
CA ARG A 348 11.55 -1.02 -13.49
C ARG A 348 13.00 -1.23 -13.14
N LEU A 349 13.22 -1.85 -12.00
CA LEU A 349 14.56 -2.14 -11.55
C LEU A 349 15.21 -3.13 -12.54
N ARG A 350 16.21 -2.67 -13.27
CA ARG A 350 17.03 -3.52 -14.14
C ARG A 350 18.33 -3.82 -13.41
N LEU A 351 18.36 -4.95 -12.74
CA LEU A 351 19.61 -5.44 -12.16
C LEU A 351 20.50 -5.92 -13.30
N THR A 352 21.72 -5.38 -13.35
CA THR A 352 22.71 -5.80 -14.35
C THR A 352 23.05 -7.27 -14.16
N GLU A 353 23.14 -8.01 -15.25
CA GLU A 353 23.60 -9.42 -15.19
C GLU A 353 25.04 -9.45 -14.67
N PRO A 354 25.33 -10.17 -13.58
CA PRO A 354 26.68 -10.27 -13.06
C PRO A 354 27.58 -11.10 -13.96
N ALA A 355 28.88 -10.90 -13.84
CA ALA A 355 29.84 -11.78 -14.50
C ALA A 355 29.60 -13.25 -14.10
N SER A 356 29.60 -14.14 -15.09
CA SER A 356 29.35 -15.57 -14.86
C SER A 356 30.44 -16.16 -13.94
N ARG A 357 30.10 -16.34 -12.69
CA ARG A 357 30.95 -16.98 -11.68
C ARG A 357 30.42 -18.39 -11.37
N ARG A 358 31.30 -19.30 -11.00
CA ARG A 358 30.92 -20.65 -10.56
C ARG A 358 31.49 -20.93 -9.18
N GLY A 359 30.78 -21.75 -8.39
CA GLY A 359 31.22 -22.17 -7.07
C GLY A 359 30.60 -21.38 -5.92
N THR A 360 31.11 -21.57 -4.72
CA THR A 360 30.60 -20.93 -3.51
C THR A 360 31.04 -19.46 -3.47
N VAL A 361 30.09 -18.56 -3.32
CA VAL A 361 30.33 -17.11 -3.19
C VAL A 361 30.18 -16.60 -1.76
N VAL A 362 29.39 -17.27 -0.95
CA VAL A 362 29.28 -16.98 0.49
C VAL A 362 29.51 -18.28 1.26
N SER A 363 30.37 -18.21 2.26
CA SER A 363 30.61 -19.31 3.19
C SER A 363 30.65 -18.80 4.63
N ALA A 364 29.70 -19.26 5.44
CA ALA A 364 29.68 -19.06 6.87
C ALA A 364 29.97 -20.38 7.59
N ARG A 365 30.87 -20.36 8.57
CA ARG A 365 31.23 -21.51 9.39
C ARG A 365 31.09 -21.15 10.86
N SER A 366 30.06 -21.66 11.48
CA SER A 366 29.72 -21.37 12.88
C SER A 366 29.81 -19.88 13.23
N ALA A 367 29.40 -19.02 12.26
CA ALA A 367 29.42 -17.57 12.43
C ALA A 367 28.41 -17.17 13.52
N ALA A 368 28.89 -16.56 14.59
CA ALA A 368 28.07 -16.19 15.73
C ALA A 368 28.48 -14.85 16.34
N VAL A 369 27.50 -14.15 16.91
CA VAL A 369 27.71 -12.90 17.65
C VAL A 369 26.99 -13.04 19.00
N PRO A 370 27.71 -12.99 20.13
CA PRO A 370 27.11 -13.20 21.46
C PRO A 370 25.91 -12.29 21.70
N GLY A 371 24.80 -12.87 22.15
CA GLY A 371 23.55 -12.17 22.45
C GLY A 371 22.79 -11.62 21.22
N ARG A 372 23.31 -11.82 19.97
CA ARG A 372 22.69 -11.27 18.75
C ARG A 372 22.48 -12.30 17.64
N LEU A 373 23.39 -13.25 17.46
CA LEU A 373 23.33 -14.25 16.41
C LEU A 373 23.84 -15.59 16.93
N ALA A 374 22.98 -16.60 16.94
CA ALA A 374 23.37 -17.99 17.22
C ALA A 374 24.30 -18.53 16.12
N PRO A 375 25.15 -19.56 16.40
CA PRO A 375 26.07 -20.11 15.40
C PRO A 375 25.37 -20.54 14.10
N VAL A 376 25.75 -19.93 12.99
CA VAL A 376 25.22 -20.21 11.65
C VAL A 376 26.26 -20.81 10.75
N THR A 377 25.91 -21.91 10.07
CA THR A 377 26.74 -22.52 9.03
C THR A 377 25.93 -22.61 7.75
N VAL A 378 26.36 -21.91 6.71
CA VAL A 378 25.68 -21.87 5.41
C VAL A 378 26.67 -21.58 4.28
N ASP A 379 26.50 -22.29 3.14
CA ASP A 379 27.16 -21.99 1.88
C ASP A 379 26.12 -21.50 0.88
N VAL A 380 26.44 -20.45 0.12
CA VAL A 380 25.59 -19.94 -0.98
C VAL A 380 26.39 -19.99 -2.28
N MET A 381 25.81 -20.62 -3.28
CA MET A 381 26.43 -20.76 -4.60
C MET A 381 26.17 -19.53 -5.46
N ALA A 382 27.00 -19.31 -6.45
CA ALA A 382 26.80 -18.24 -7.43
C ALA A 382 25.45 -18.42 -8.15
N GLY A 383 24.64 -17.34 -8.20
CA GLY A 383 23.30 -17.34 -8.77
C GLY A 383 22.22 -17.94 -7.87
N GLU A 384 22.54 -18.34 -6.63
CA GLU A 384 21.56 -18.86 -5.68
C GLU A 384 20.81 -17.71 -5.00
N HIS A 385 19.50 -17.89 -4.78
CA HIS A 385 18.66 -16.99 -4.03
C HIS A 385 18.33 -17.56 -2.65
N LEU A 386 18.76 -16.90 -1.58
CA LEU A 386 18.60 -17.32 -0.19
C LEU A 386 17.69 -16.33 0.57
N LEU A 387 16.62 -16.84 1.16
CA LEU A 387 15.79 -16.09 2.11
C LEU A 387 16.18 -16.47 3.52
N VAL A 388 16.49 -15.47 4.34
CA VAL A 388 16.78 -15.62 5.78
C VAL A 388 15.53 -15.22 6.55
N THR A 389 14.98 -16.17 7.30
CA THR A 389 13.79 -15.99 8.15
C THR A 389 14.12 -16.24 9.62
N GLY A 390 13.25 -15.83 10.52
CA GLY A 390 13.38 -16.04 11.97
C GLY A 390 12.64 -14.98 12.76
N VAL A 391 12.42 -15.23 14.04
CA VAL A 391 11.75 -14.28 14.94
C VAL A 391 12.52 -12.96 15.08
N ASN A 392 11.84 -11.91 15.56
CA ASN A 392 12.50 -10.65 15.83
C ASN A 392 13.61 -10.86 16.89
N GLY A 393 14.80 -10.32 16.63
CA GLY A 393 15.97 -10.54 17.50
C GLY A 393 16.79 -11.80 17.20
N SER A 394 16.39 -12.68 16.25
CA SER A 394 17.15 -13.90 15.90
C SER A 394 18.50 -13.65 15.20
N GLY A 395 18.85 -12.39 14.91
CA GLY A 395 20.13 -12.02 14.32
C GLY A 395 20.15 -11.90 12.80
N LYS A 396 19.00 -11.81 12.13
CA LYS A 396 18.90 -11.62 10.67
C LYS A 396 19.75 -10.44 10.19
N SER A 397 19.46 -9.23 10.69
CA SER A 397 20.20 -8.01 10.33
C SER A 397 21.66 -8.06 10.72
N THR A 398 22.02 -8.75 11.81
CA THR A 398 23.42 -8.97 12.23
C THR A 398 24.16 -9.82 11.21
N LEU A 399 23.56 -10.90 10.73
CA LEU A 399 24.13 -11.76 9.68
C LEU A 399 24.29 -10.99 8.37
N LEU A 400 23.27 -10.25 7.95
CA LEU A 400 23.29 -9.47 6.70
C LEU A 400 24.32 -8.31 6.76
N THR A 401 24.44 -7.66 7.93
CA THR A 401 25.48 -6.62 8.15
C THR A 401 26.87 -7.21 8.02
N TRP A 402 27.12 -8.39 8.58
CA TRP A 402 28.40 -9.10 8.47
C TRP A 402 28.72 -9.42 6.99
N LEU A 403 27.74 -9.93 6.26
CA LEU A 403 27.85 -10.18 4.82
C LEU A 403 28.15 -8.90 4.03
N GLY A 404 27.40 -7.84 4.28
CA GLY A 404 27.50 -6.59 3.55
C GLY A 404 28.80 -5.83 3.80
N ARG A 405 29.24 -5.79 5.06
CA ARG A 405 30.48 -5.11 5.47
C ARG A 405 31.73 -5.98 5.32
N ARG A 406 31.58 -7.29 5.10
CA ARG A 406 32.69 -8.27 5.05
C ARG A 406 33.59 -8.28 6.27
N SER A 407 33.12 -7.78 7.37
CA SER A 407 33.83 -7.69 8.64
C SER A 407 32.92 -8.12 9.77
N ALA A 408 33.48 -8.76 10.77
CA ALA A 408 32.75 -9.17 11.95
C ALA A 408 32.11 -7.95 12.64
N PRO A 409 30.84 -8.03 13.09
CA PRO A 409 30.14 -6.91 13.70
C PRO A 409 30.74 -6.44 15.03
N THR A 410 31.34 -7.36 15.78
CA THR A 410 31.98 -7.09 17.08
C THR A 410 33.27 -7.90 17.23
N GLU A 411 34.17 -7.50 18.12
CA GLU A 411 35.41 -8.22 18.43
C GLU A 411 35.13 -9.62 19.04
N ASP A 412 34.03 -9.78 19.78
CA ASP A 412 33.61 -11.04 20.37
C ASP A 412 32.92 -12.00 19.38
N SER A 413 32.84 -11.64 18.10
CA SER A 413 32.26 -12.52 17.07
C SER A 413 33.13 -13.76 16.90
N SER A 414 32.48 -14.92 16.72
CA SER A 414 33.17 -16.20 16.55
C SER A 414 32.81 -16.86 15.23
N GLY A 415 33.61 -17.85 14.82
CA GLY A 415 33.47 -18.48 13.51
C GLY A 415 34.06 -17.65 12.38
N SER A 416 33.66 -17.95 11.16
CA SER A 416 34.11 -17.21 9.98
C SER A 416 32.98 -17.00 8.98
N LEU A 417 32.99 -15.84 8.31
CA LEU A 417 32.11 -15.53 7.23
C LEU A 417 32.91 -14.88 6.10
N THR A 418 32.88 -15.47 4.93
CA THR A 418 33.62 -15.00 3.76
C THR A 418 32.67 -14.80 2.60
N VAL A 419 32.88 -13.69 1.85
CA VAL A 419 32.11 -13.36 0.64
C VAL A 419 33.09 -13.08 -0.49
N SER A 420 32.90 -13.75 -1.61
CA SER A 420 33.69 -13.58 -2.83
C SER A 420 32.91 -12.75 -3.86
N GLY A 421 33.61 -11.87 -4.60
CA GLY A 421 32.99 -11.01 -5.62
C GLY A 421 32.53 -9.64 -5.10
N SER A 422 31.89 -8.86 -5.95
CA SER A 422 31.34 -7.56 -5.56
C SER A 422 30.04 -7.73 -4.77
N VAL A 423 29.93 -7.05 -3.63
CA VAL A 423 28.75 -7.08 -2.76
C VAL A 423 28.12 -5.69 -2.71
N PHE A 424 26.82 -5.63 -2.86
CA PHE A 424 26.05 -4.45 -2.47
C PHE A 424 25.07 -4.84 -1.36
N TRP A 425 25.04 -4.07 -0.30
CA TRP A 425 24.17 -4.29 0.84
C TRP A 425 23.19 -3.15 1.01
N ILE A 426 21.90 -3.48 1.07
CA ILE A 426 20.81 -2.54 1.38
C ILE A 426 20.36 -2.83 2.81
N PRO A 427 20.64 -1.92 3.77
CA PRO A 427 20.21 -2.10 5.16
C PRO A 427 18.70 -1.92 5.33
N GLN A 428 18.17 -2.34 6.49
CA GLN A 428 16.77 -2.19 6.86
C GLN A 428 16.34 -0.71 6.98
N HIS A 429 17.23 0.14 7.52
CA HIS A 429 16.94 1.56 7.70
C HIS A 429 16.91 2.33 6.38
N LEU A 430 16.26 3.48 6.39
CA LEU A 430 16.32 4.45 5.30
C LEU A 430 17.77 4.90 5.06
N PRO A 431 18.10 5.37 3.85
CA PRO A 431 19.47 5.73 3.50
C PRO A 431 20.04 6.79 4.45
N VAL A 432 21.27 6.57 4.87
CA VAL A 432 22.07 7.55 5.61
C VAL A 432 23.41 7.76 4.92
N LEU A 433 24.01 8.92 5.13
CA LEU A 433 25.34 9.22 4.58
C LEU A 433 26.37 8.17 5.04
N GLY A 434 27.10 7.61 4.09
CA GLY A 434 28.07 6.53 4.34
C GLY A 434 27.55 5.11 4.15
N ASP A 435 26.28 4.93 3.85
CA ASP A 435 25.76 3.65 3.37
C ASP A 435 26.34 3.29 1.98
N PRO A 436 26.31 2.02 1.56
CA PRO A 436 26.84 1.61 0.27
C PRO A 436 26.28 2.42 -0.90
N GLY A 437 27.15 3.07 -1.67
CA GLY A 437 26.80 3.91 -2.81
C GLY A 437 26.28 5.31 -2.46
N LEU A 438 26.34 5.71 -1.18
CA LEU A 438 25.90 7.00 -0.67
C LEU A 438 27.10 7.80 -0.15
N ASP A 439 27.84 8.40 -1.08
CA ASP A 439 28.84 9.44 -0.80
C ASP A 439 28.16 10.82 -0.61
N GLU A 440 28.95 11.82 -0.25
CA GLU A 440 28.45 13.16 0.04
C GLU A 440 27.80 13.82 -1.19
N ASP A 441 28.37 13.59 -2.38
CA ASP A 441 27.82 14.13 -3.64
C ASP A 441 26.42 13.54 -3.93
N VAL A 442 26.27 12.21 -3.80
CA VAL A 442 24.97 11.53 -3.99
C VAL A 442 23.94 11.96 -2.95
N TRP A 443 24.40 12.18 -1.71
CA TRP A 443 23.50 12.60 -0.63
C TRP A 443 22.93 13.99 -0.86
N VAL A 444 23.75 14.93 -1.34
CA VAL A 444 23.38 16.35 -1.52
C VAL A 444 22.81 16.63 -2.90
N GLU A 445 23.41 16.08 -3.97
CA GLU A 445 23.03 16.38 -5.35
C GLU A 445 21.98 15.41 -5.90
N GLY A 446 21.71 14.28 -5.21
CA GLY A 446 20.81 13.23 -5.65
C GLY A 446 21.51 12.14 -6.47
N ILE A 447 20.71 11.14 -6.89
CA ILE A 447 21.25 9.94 -7.56
C ILE A 447 21.46 10.09 -9.08
N GLY A 448 21.04 11.21 -9.67
CA GLY A 448 21.17 11.49 -11.10
C GLY A 448 20.44 10.47 -11.97
N ASP A 449 21.03 10.14 -13.11
CA ASP A 449 20.51 9.17 -14.10
C ASP A 449 20.46 7.73 -13.57
N ARG A 450 21.18 7.41 -12.48
CA ARG A 450 21.05 6.13 -11.75
C ARG A 450 19.61 5.90 -11.26
N GLY A 451 18.81 6.97 -11.09
CA GLY A 451 17.39 6.90 -10.76
C GLY A 451 16.49 6.37 -11.88
N GLN A 452 17.02 6.11 -13.07
CA GLN A 452 16.24 5.64 -14.20
C GLN A 452 15.55 4.28 -13.91
N GLY A 453 14.25 4.27 -14.06
CA GLY A 453 13.41 3.08 -13.80
C GLY A 453 13.03 2.89 -12.32
N ALA A 454 13.56 3.67 -11.38
CA ALA A 454 13.21 3.60 -9.97
C ALA A 454 12.53 4.88 -9.46
N LEU A 455 13.01 6.04 -9.88
CA LEU A 455 12.49 7.34 -9.49
C LEU A 455 11.98 8.14 -10.70
N HIS A 456 11.05 9.04 -10.41
CA HIS A 456 10.62 10.04 -11.39
C HIS A 456 11.79 11.00 -11.72
N PRO A 457 12.02 11.37 -13.00
CA PRO A 457 13.14 12.24 -13.39
C PRO A 457 13.26 13.57 -12.62
N ARG A 458 12.14 14.13 -12.17
CA ARG A 458 12.12 15.35 -11.34
C ARG A 458 12.78 15.18 -9.96
N LEU A 459 12.97 13.94 -9.51
CA LEU A 459 13.54 13.61 -8.20
C LEU A 459 15.03 13.22 -8.29
N TRP A 460 15.58 13.05 -9.49
CA TRP A 460 16.96 12.55 -9.67
C TRP A 460 18.04 13.47 -9.06
N ASN A 461 17.81 14.77 -9.16
CA ASN A 461 18.76 15.78 -8.69
C ASN A 461 18.25 16.50 -7.43
N ARG A 462 17.50 15.78 -6.58
CA ARG A 462 17.09 16.27 -5.27
C ARG A 462 17.90 15.59 -4.18
N PRO A 463 18.26 16.31 -3.11
CA PRO A 463 18.88 15.71 -1.92
C PRO A 463 18.05 14.51 -1.44
N LEU A 464 18.73 13.42 -1.08
CA LEU A 464 18.02 12.22 -0.62
C LEU A 464 17.18 12.48 0.63
N SER A 465 17.65 13.34 1.52
CA SER A 465 16.96 13.74 2.76
C SER A 465 15.60 14.44 2.51
N GLU A 466 15.41 15.05 1.33
CA GLU A 466 14.16 15.71 0.95
C GLU A 466 13.14 14.77 0.30
N LEU A 467 13.54 13.54 0.00
CA LEU A 467 12.67 12.55 -0.60
C LEU A 467 11.77 11.91 0.46
N SER A 468 10.55 11.52 0.08
CA SER A 468 9.72 10.67 0.94
C SER A 468 10.39 9.31 1.17
N ASP A 469 10.07 8.66 2.29
CA ASP A 469 10.63 7.36 2.70
C ASP A 469 10.62 6.32 1.58
N GLY A 470 9.48 6.19 0.90
CA GLY A 470 9.35 5.28 -0.25
C GLY A 470 10.27 5.64 -1.42
N ASN A 471 10.49 6.94 -1.70
CA ASN A 471 11.42 7.37 -2.74
C ASN A 471 12.86 7.21 -2.31
N GLN A 472 13.19 7.40 -1.03
CA GLN A 472 14.49 7.10 -0.46
C GLN A 472 14.82 5.60 -0.60
N ARG A 473 13.86 4.71 -0.30
CA ARG A 473 14.03 3.26 -0.49
C ARG A 473 14.22 2.90 -1.97
N ARG A 474 13.45 3.51 -2.86
CA ARG A 474 13.63 3.36 -4.32
C ARG A 474 15.00 3.86 -4.79
N ALA A 475 15.54 4.92 -4.20
CA ALA A 475 16.88 5.41 -4.49
C ALA A 475 17.96 4.38 -4.10
N GLN A 476 17.87 3.77 -2.91
CA GLN A 476 18.78 2.69 -2.49
C GLN A 476 18.76 1.51 -3.49
N LEU A 477 17.57 1.10 -3.92
CA LEU A 477 17.41 0.03 -4.91
C LEU A 477 18.01 0.41 -6.27
N ALA A 478 17.87 1.68 -6.69
CA ALA A 478 18.44 2.19 -7.92
C ALA A 478 19.98 2.18 -7.88
N LEU A 479 20.56 2.61 -6.77
CA LEU A 479 22.01 2.58 -6.56
C LEU A 479 22.55 1.15 -6.57
N ALA A 480 21.85 0.20 -5.95
CA ALA A 480 22.20 -1.22 -6.00
C ALA A 480 22.18 -1.75 -7.44
N ALA A 481 21.15 -1.40 -8.20
CA ALA A 481 21.02 -1.81 -9.60
C ALA A 481 22.14 -1.21 -10.48
N ALA A 482 22.48 0.07 -10.27
CA ALA A 482 23.54 0.75 -11.00
C ALA A 482 24.95 0.21 -10.67
N ALA A 483 25.16 -0.25 -9.43
CA ALA A 483 26.41 -0.83 -9.00
C ALA A 483 26.70 -2.20 -9.64
N GLY A 484 25.70 -2.90 -10.13
CA GLY A 484 25.81 -4.21 -10.80
C GLY A 484 26.56 -5.27 -9.95
N PRO A 485 26.15 -5.54 -8.70
CA PRO A 485 26.86 -6.44 -7.81
C PRO A 485 26.75 -7.90 -8.26
N GLU A 486 27.75 -8.73 -7.90
CA GLU A 486 27.65 -10.18 -8.02
C GLU A 486 26.79 -10.78 -6.90
N VAL A 487 26.80 -10.16 -5.72
CA VAL A 487 26.03 -10.55 -4.55
C VAL A 487 25.22 -9.34 -4.06
N LEU A 488 23.92 -9.45 -4.06
CA LEU A 488 23.00 -8.46 -3.51
C LEU A 488 22.45 -8.97 -2.16
N VAL A 489 22.68 -8.18 -1.11
CA VAL A 489 22.19 -8.46 0.24
C VAL A 489 21.14 -7.41 0.58
N VAL A 490 19.92 -7.82 0.92
CA VAL A 490 18.82 -6.89 1.21
C VAL A 490 18.16 -7.25 2.54
N ASP A 491 18.16 -6.29 3.44
CA ASP A 491 17.47 -6.42 4.73
C ASP A 491 16.11 -5.74 4.66
N GLU A 492 15.04 -6.52 4.82
CA GLU A 492 13.64 -6.10 4.77
C GLU A 492 13.32 -5.26 3.51
N PRO A 493 13.32 -5.88 2.33
CA PRO A 493 13.11 -5.17 1.06
C PRO A 493 11.72 -4.53 0.93
N THR A 494 10.75 -5.03 1.67
CA THR A 494 9.34 -4.64 1.59
C THR A 494 9.01 -3.35 2.33
N ASN A 495 9.86 -2.93 3.26
CA ASN A 495 9.64 -1.72 4.05
C ASN A 495 9.62 -0.46 3.19
N TYR A 496 8.69 0.46 3.49
CA TYR A 496 8.51 1.78 2.85
C TYR A 496 8.03 1.75 1.39
N LEU A 497 7.80 0.57 0.80
CA LEU A 497 7.31 0.44 -0.57
C LEU A 497 5.79 0.27 -0.59
N ASP A 498 5.14 0.89 -1.56
CA ASP A 498 3.73 0.62 -1.86
C ASP A 498 3.56 -0.74 -2.55
N LEU A 499 2.34 -1.25 -2.57
CA LEU A 499 2.03 -2.58 -3.12
C LEU A 499 2.51 -2.75 -4.57
N ASP A 500 2.40 -1.70 -5.39
CA ASP A 500 2.84 -1.72 -6.78
C ASP A 500 4.37 -1.83 -6.89
N ALA A 501 5.09 -1.09 -6.05
CA ALA A 501 6.55 -1.17 -6.01
C ALA A 501 7.04 -2.53 -5.48
N LEU A 502 6.32 -3.13 -4.55
CA LEU A 502 6.62 -4.48 -4.03
C LEU A 502 6.53 -5.54 -5.13
N GLU A 503 5.44 -5.56 -5.92
CA GLU A 503 5.28 -6.48 -7.04
C GLU A 503 6.41 -6.35 -8.07
N MET A 504 6.76 -5.11 -8.40
CA MET A 504 7.81 -4.83 -9.37
C MET A 504 9.19 -5.22 -8.85
N LEU A 505 9.46 -4.98 -7.56
CA LEU A 505 10.69 -5.40 -6.91
C LEU A 505 10.82 -6.92 -6.92
N GLU A 506 9.80 -7.66 -6.51
CA GLU A 506 9.82 -9.13 -6.52
C GLU A 506 10.02 -9.69 -7.92
N THR A 507 9.36 -9.10 -8.92
CA THR A 507 9.54 -9.49 -10.32
C THR A 507 10.99 -9.28 -10.76
N ALA A 508 11.60 -8.13 -10.42
CA ALA A 508 12.98 -7.83 -10.74
C ALA A 508 13.96 -8.78 -10.04
N LEU A 509 13.76 -9.03 -8.74
CA LEU A 509 14.61 -9.93 -7.96
C LEU A 509 14.49 -11.38 -8.45
N ARG A 510 13.29 -11.83 -8.80
CA ARG A 510 13.06 -13.20 -9.32
C ARG A 510 13.73 -13.44 -10.67
N SER A 511 13.73 -12.42 -11.53
CA SER A 511 14.35 -12.51 -12.87
C SER A 511 15.86 -12.30 -12.87
N TRP A 512 16.44 -11.84 -11.74
CA TRP A 512 17.87 -11.59 -11.67
C TRP A 512 18.66 -12.88 -11.52
N THR A 513 19.79 -12.97 -12.25
CA THR A 513 20.65 -14.16 -12.29
C THR A 513 21.81 -14.13 -11.31
N GLY A 514 21.99 -13.03 -10.58
CA GLY A 514 23.01 -12.87 -9.54
C GLY A 514 22.68 -13.60 -8.24
N THR A 515 23.61 -13.56 -7.30
CA THR A 515 23.41 -14.17 -5.98
C THR A 515 22.65 -13.22 -5.07
N LEU A 516 21.48 -13.64 -4.58
CA LEU A 516 20.57 -12.83 -3.78
C LEU A 516 20.44 -13.40 -2.36
N ILE A 517 20.64 -12.55 -1.36
CA ILE A 517 20.40 -12.89 0.04
C ILE A 517 19.44 -11.84 0.61
N VAL A 518 18.26 -12.28 1.02
CA VAL A 518 17.19 -11.42 1.56
C VAL A 518 16.87 -11.85 2.96
N ALA A 519 16.77 -10.91 3.90
CA ALA A 519 16.07 -11.17 5.16
C ALA A 519 14.70 -10.51 5.11
N SER A 520 13.66 -11.22 5.48
CA SER A 520 12.32 -10.65 5.59
C SER A 520 11.45 -11.37 6.63
N HIS A 521 10.51 -10.62 7.16
CA HIS A 521 9.40 -11.11 7.96
C HIS A 521 8.05 -11.00 7.21
N ASP A 522 8.03 -10.46 6.00
CA ASP A 522 6.85 -10.38 5.14
C ASP A 522 6.33 -11.79 4.82
N ARG A 523 5.13 -12.12 5.33
CA ARG A 523 4.50 -13.44 5.18
C ARG A 523 4.28 -13.79 3.71
N TRP A 524 3.84 -12.82 2.92
CA TRP A 524 3.62 -13.01 1.48
C TRP A 524 4.91 -13.36 0.74
N LEU A 525 5.98 -12.60 0.96
CA LEU A 525 7.28 -12.87 0.36
C LEU A 525 7.82 -14.25 0.80
N ILE A 526 7.67 -14.59 2.08
CA ILE A 526 8.09 -15.90 2.61
C ILE A 526 7.33 -17.03 1.93
N GLU A 527 6.02 -16.94 1.79
CA GLU A 527 5.18 -17.98 1.18
C GLU A 527 5.49 -18.18 -0.30
N HIS A 528 5.70 -17.08 -1.04
CA HIS A 528 5.92 -17.07 -2.49
C HIS A 528 7.40 -17.11 -2.88
N TRP A 529 8.31 -17.33 -1.91
CA TRP A 529 9.75 -17.38 -2.18
C TRP A 529 10.14 -18.56 -3.06
N TRP A 530 10.88 -18.28 -4.12
CA TRP A 530 11.28 -19.23 -5.17
C TRP A 530 12.63 -19.89 -4.96
N GLY A 531 13.46 -19.42 -4.00
CA GLY A 531 14.80 -19.92 -3.71
C GLY A 531 14.88 -20.74 -2.41
N ARG A 532 16.11 -20.94 -1.96
CA ARG A 532 16.38 -21.63 -0.68
C ARG A 532 16.01 -20.76 0.51
N ARG A 533 15.65 -21.40 1.63
CA ARG A 533 15.35 -20.74 2.91
C ARG A 533 16.31 -21.13 3.99
N LEU A 534 16.73 -20.17 4.82
CA LEU A 534 17.49 -20.38 6.05
C LEU A 534 16.68 -19.80 7.20
N HIS A 535 16.35 -20.64 8.18
CA HIS A 535 15.61 -20.20 9.35
C HIS A 535 16.59 -20.03 10.53
N LEU A 536 16.68 -18.79 11.07
CA LEU A 536 17.45 -18.49 12.28
C LEU A 536 16.57 -18.71 13.52
N ARG A 537 17.14 -19.32 14.53
CA ARG A 537 16.46 -19.68 15.77
C ARG A 537 16.70 -18.66 16.87
#